data_0603f4637e5f674f17b413b5f6a94c8e
#
_entry.id   0603f4637e5f674f17b413b5f6a94c8e
#
_cell.length_a   1.000
_cell.length_b   1.000
_cell.length_c   1.000
_cell.angle_alpha   90.00
_cell.angle_beta   90.00
_cell.angle_gamma   90.00
#
_symmetry.space_group_name_H-M   'P 1'
#
loop_
_entity.id
_entity.type
_entity.pdbx_description
1 polymer ?
#
loop_
_entity_poly.entity_id
_entity_poly.type
_entity_poly.pdbx_seq_one_letter_code
_entity_poly.pdbx_strand_id
1 'polypeptide(L)'
;MSTNSTDELGGVAKTLLITLYIRAIESQRPDALIKDERAEVLVKQMSYDFDRVRQVKMDEKDKVTVILRNLEFDRYARDFLARRLEAVVVHIGCGLDSRFERVDNGQVEWYDLDLPEVIALRRKFIGGESERYHLLGCSAFDSAWLDAVSAHRQRPFLFLAEGVFMYFEEAQIRSLVLTLRDHFPDAELVFDAFSPFLVRADNFRMSITKFGARYHWGLKRGQELENWGGGIRLLDEWGYFDRPEPRLAHIRWMRHIPLLARALRIYHFQLGKAAG
;
A
#
# COMPACT_ATOMS: atom_id res chain seq x y z
N MET A 1 -2.91 27.64 -20.71
CA MET A 1 -2.30 27.46 -19.37
C MET A 1 -2.67 26.06 -18.94
N SER A 2 -1.70 25.13 -18.91
CA SER A 2 -1.94 23.76 -18.47
C SER A 2 -2.14 23.79 -16.98
N THR A 3 -3.35 23.54 -16.49
CA THR A 3 -3.63 23.34 -15.07
C THR A 3 -2.73 22.18 -14.59
N ASN A 4 -1.95 22.42 -13.54
CA ASN A 4 -1.11 21.40 -12.94
C ASN A 4 -2.03 20.26 -12.46
N SER A 5 -1.96 19.11 -13.13
CA SER A 5 -2.83 17.95 -12.85
C SER A 5 -2.74 17.42 -11.40
N THR A 6 -1.79 17.90 -10.61
CA THR A 6 -1.63 17.58 -9.18
C THR A 6 -2.44 18.50 -8.25
N ASP A 7 -2.94 19.64 -8.72
CA ASP A 7 -3.77 20.55 -7.91
C ASP A 7 -5.20 20.01 -7.70
N GLU A 8 -5.63 19.09 -8.56
CA GLU A 8 -6.94 18.43 -8.49
C GLU A 8 -6.99 17.29 -7.46
N LEU A 9 -5.83 16.86 -6.92
CA LEU A 9 -5.77 15.77 -5.95
C LEU A 9 -6.39 16.19 -4.61
N GLY A 10 -7.25 15.34 -4.06
CA GLY A 10 -7.76 15.46 -2.69
C GLY A 10 -6.65 15.27 -1.64
N GLY A 11 -6.96 15.58 -0.37
CA GLY A 11 -5.96 15.55 0.71
C GLY A 11 -5.23 14.21 0.88
N VAL A 12 -5.98 13.09 0.86
CA VAL A 12 -5.39 11.73 0.96
C VAL A 12 -4.56 11.41 -0.28
N ALA A 13 -5.07 11.72 -1.47
CA ALA A 13 -4.34 11.49 -2.72
C ALA A 13 -3.01 12.28 -2.80
N LYS A 14 -2.91 13.43 -2.17
CA LYS A 14 -1.63 14.18 -2.10
C LYS A 14 -0.53 13.45 -1.34
N THR A 15 -0.87 12.53 -0.45
CA THR A 15 0.13 11.75 0.31
C THR A 15 0.93 10.80 -0.58
N LEU A 16 0.41 10.42 -1.77
CA LEU A 16 1.13 9.62 -2.75
C LEU A 16 2.43 10.29 -3.24
N LEU A 17 2.45 11.64 -3.29
CA LEU A 17 3.64 12.39 -3.71
C LEU A 17 4.78 12.29 -2.70
N ILE A 18 4.47 12.09 -1.42
CA ILE A 18 5.47 11.89 -0.36
C ILE A 18 6.18 10.55 -0.61
N THR A 19 5.41 9.47 -0.78
CA THR A 19 5.97 8.13 -0.99
C THR A 19 6.73 8.03 -2.31
N LEU A 20 6.23 8.66 -3.38
CA LEU A 20 6.92 8.79 -4.65
C LEU A 20 8.28 9.47 -4.49
N TYR A 21 8.29 10.65 -3.84
CA TYR A 21 9.53 11.41 -3.62
C TYR A 21 10.54 10.63 -2.78
N ILE A 22 10.10 9.96 -1.71
CA ILE A 22 10.98 9.13 -0.87
C ILE A 22 11.62 8.01 -1.68
N ARG A 23 10.87 7.29 -2.53
CA ARG A 23 11.43 6.25 -3.40
C ARG A 23 12.44 6.82 -4.40
N ALA A 24 12.15 7.98 -5.00
CA ALA A 24 13.04 8.63 -5.94
C ALA A 24 14.38 9.05 -5.31
N ILE A 25 14.37 9.65 -4.11
CA ILE A 25 15.61 10.04 -3.43
C ILE A 25 16.38 8.83 -2.89
N GLU A 26 15.68 7.79 -2.44
CA GLU A 26 16.30 6.54 -2.00
C GLU A 26 17.04 5.85 -3.16
N SER A 27 16.38 5.77 -4.33
CA SER A 27 16.93 5.14 -5.53
C SER A 27 18.29 5.72 -5.97
N GLN A 28 18.52 7.01 -5.71
CA GLN A 28 19.76 7.73 -6.05
C GLN A 28 20.91 7.49 -5.08
N ARG A 29 20.67 6.85 -3.95
CA ARG A 29 21.72 6.60 -2.95
C ARG A 29 22.67 5.49 -3.41
N PRO A 30 23.97 5.58 -3.06
CA PRO A 30 24.92 4.48 -3.29
C PRO A 30 24.55 3.20 -2.53
N ASP A 31 23.96 3.37 -1.32
CA ASP A 31 23.51 2.31 -0.41
C ASP A 31 21.99 2.09 -0.47
N ALA A 32 21.35 2.38 -1.62
CA ALA A 32 19.92 2.32 -1.80
C ALA A 32 19.34 0.93 -1.46
N LEU A 33 18.30 0.91 -0.62
CA LEU A 33 17.53 -0.31 -0.31
C LEU A 33 16.62 -0.71 -1.46
N ILE A 34 16.11 0.26 -2.21
CA ILE A 34 15.28 0.06 -3.40
C ILE A 34 15.83 0.85 -4.56
N LYS A 35 15.84 0.26 -5.75
CA LYS A 35 16.07 0.95 -7.02
C LYS A 35 14.73 1.10 -7.73
N ASP A 36 14.23 2.33 -7.80
CA ASP A 36 12.98 2.69 -8.45
C ASP A 36 13.24 3.82 -9.45
N GLU A 37 13.81 3.43 -10.61
CA GLU A 37 14.12 4.38 -11.70
C GLU A 37 12.86 5.09 -12.20
N ARG A 38 11.71 4.40 -12.15
CA ARG A 38 10.42 4.99 -12.51
C ARG A 38 10.08 6.17 -11.60
N ALA A 39 10.26 6.03 -10.29
CA ALA A 39 10.01 7.11 -9.35
C ALA A 39 10.94 8.32 -9.61
N GLU A 40 12.21 8.09 -9.99
CA GLU A 40 13.13 9.18 -10.36
C GLU A 40 12.66 9.93 -11.60
N VAL A 41 12.21 9.20 -12.63
CA VAL A 41 11.68 9.79 -13.86
C VAL A 41 10.42 10.61 -13.56
N LEU A 42 9.49 10.08 -12.77
CA LEU A 42 8.25 10.74 -12.41
C LEU A 42 8.48 12.06 -11.67
N VAL A 43 9.37 12.06 -10.66
CA VAL A 43 9.71 13.28 -9.92
C VAL A 43 10.29 14.37 -10.83
N LYS A 44 11.08 13.98 -11.86
CA LYS A 44 11.64 14.92 -12.83
C LYS A 44 10.61 15.45 -13.83
N GLN A 45 9.64 14.62 -14.22
CA GLN A 45 8.64 14.96 -15.24
C GLN A 45 7.44 15.74 -14.69
N MET A 46 7.11 15.52 -13.41
CA MET A 46 5.96 16.16 -12.81
C MET A 46 6.25 17.64 -12.51
N SER A 47 5.40 18.54 -13.02
CA SER A 47 5.42 19.97 -12.69
C SER A 47 4.84 20.19 -11.28
N TYR A 48 5.46 19.59 -10.27
CA TYR A 48 5.08 19.71 -8.86
C TYR A 48 6.24 20.26 -8.05
N ASP A 49 5.93 21.19 -7.14
CA ASP A 49 6.92 21.74 -6.22
C ASP A 49 7.22 20.73 -5.10
N PHE A 50 8.16 19.82 -5.35
CA PHE A 50 8.60 18.83 -4.37
C PHE A 50 9.34 19.45 -3.17
N ASP A 51 9.66 20.75 -3.18
CA ASP A 51 10.18 21.43 -1.99
C ASP A 51 9.12 21.48 -0.89
N ARG A 52 7.83 21.47 -1.24
CA ARG A 52 6.75 21.28 -0.26
C ARG A 52 6.82 19.93 0.45
N VAL A 53 7.21 18.88 -0.26
CA VAL A 53 7.44 17.56 0.35
C VAL A 53 8.68 17.57 1.23
N ARG A 54 9.76 18.27 0.80
CA ARG A 54 10.97 18.47 1.62
C ARG A 54 10.71 19.21 2.91
N GLN A 55 9.77 20.18 2.89
CA GLN A 55 9.36 20.93 4.08
C GLN A 55 8.57 20.09 5.09
N VAL A 56 8.04 18.94 4.70
CA VAL A 56 7.59 17.93 5.65
C VAL A 56 8.84 17.39 6.33
N LYS A 57 9.06 17.80 7.57
CA LYS A 57 10.20 17.35 8.38
C LYS A 57 10.03 15.86 8.67
N MET A 58 10.36 15.02 7.68
CA MET A 58 10.48 13.58 7.86
C MET A 58 11.92 13.25 8.23
N ASP A 59 12.10 12.65 9.37
CA ASP A 59 13.38 12.12 9.81
C ASP A 59 13.83 10.99 8.87
N GLU A 60 15.13 10.68 8.88
CA GLU A 60 15.67 9.56 8.09
C GLU A 60 14.99 8.23 8.43
N LYS A 61 14.68 7.99 9.70
CA LYS A 61 13.92 6.81 10.14
C LYS A 61 12.56 6.69 9.46
N ASP A 62 11.83 7.81 9.29
CA ASP A 62 10.51 7.81 8.67
C ASP A 62 10.60 7.43 7.18
N LYS A 63 11.61 7.97 6.48
CA LYS A 63 11.88 7.61 5.07
C LYS A 63 12.26 6.15 4.92
N VAL A 64 13.18 5.66 5.76
CA VAL A 64 13.60 4.25 5.77
C VAL A 64 12.39 3.34 6.05
N THR A 65 11.51 3.73 6.96
CA THR A 65 10.30 2.97 7.27
C THR A 65 9.39 2.85 6.05
N VAL A 66 9.19 3.92 5.28
CA VAL A 66 8.42 3.87 4.02
C VAL A 66 9.05 2.92 3.00
N ILE A 67 10.39 2.96 2.86
CA ILE A 67 11.10 2.07 1.94
C ILE A 67 11.04 0.60 2.37
N LEU A 68 11.24 0.31 3.66
CA LEU A 68 11.13 -1.06 4.18
C LEU A 68 9.73 -1.62 3.98
N ARG A 69 8.68 -0.80 4.16
CA ARG A 69 7.30 -1.18 3.87
C ARG A 69 7.16 -1.59 2.41
N ASN A 70 7.60 -0.74 1.49
CA ASN A 70 7.50 -0.98 0.06
C ASN A 70 8.22 -2.29 -0.35
N LEU A 71 9.45 -2.52 0.17
CA LEU A 71 10.21 -3.75 -0.05
C LEU A 71 9.49 -5.00 0.48
N GLU A 72 8.85 -4.88 1.63
CA GLU A 72 8.17 -6.01 2.25
C GLU A 72 6.89 -6.37 1.49
N PHE A 73 6.14 -5.38 0.99
CA PHE A 73 5.04 -5.64 0.07
C PHE A 73 5.50 -6.29 -1.23
N ASP A 74 6.64 -5.84 -1.79
CA ASP A 74 7.25 -6.48 -2.96
C ASP A 74 7.64 -7.94 -2.66
N ARG A 75 8.15 -8.24 -1.44
CA ARG A 75 8.46 -9.60 -1.00
C ARG A 75 7.20 -10.47 -0.95
N TYR A 76 6.14 -10.00 -0.29
CA TYR A 76 4.88 -10.74 -0.24
C TYR A 76 4.32 -11.03 -1.63
N ALA A 77 4.35 -10.04 -2.53
CA ALA A 77 3.91 -10.24 -3.91
C ALA A 77 4.76 -11.30 -4.64
N ARG A 78 6.10 -11.22 -4.56
CA ARG A 78 6.99 -12.22 -5.18
C ARG A 78 6.81 -13.62 -4.60
N ASP A 79 6.70 -13.73 -3.27
CA ASP A 79 6.50 -15.01 -2.59
C ASP A 79 5.16 -15.66 -2.99
N PHE A 80 4.12 -14.86 -3.15
CA PHE A 80 2.83 -15.32 -3.65
C PHE A 80 2.94 -15.79 -5.12
N LEU A 81 3.52 -14.96 -5.99
CA LEU A 81 3.67 -15.25 -7.42
C LEU A 81 4.60 -16.45 -7.67
N ALA A 82 5.58 -16.70 -6.83
CA ALA A 82 6.43 -17.89 -6.91
C ALA A 82 5.64 -19.20 -6.64
N ARG A 83 4.59 -19.11 -5.82
CA ARG A 83 3.70 -20.26 -5.52
C ARG A 83 2.51 -20.36 -6.48
N ARG A 84 2.14 -19.28 -7.15
CA ARG A 84 0.94 -19.11 -7.97
C ARG A 84 1.29 -18.29 -9.22
N LEU A 85 1.91 -18.92 -10.22
CA LEU A 85 2.47 -18.24 -11.39
C LEU A 85 1.43 -17.43 -12.18
N GLU A 86 0.25 -18.01 -12.42
CA GLU A 86 -0.84 -17.37 -13.16
C GLU A 86 -1.86 -16.69 -12.25
N ALA A 87 -1.39 -16.05 -11.20
CA ALA A 87 -2.26 -15.37 -10.24
C ALA A 87 -2.82 -14.05 -10.78
N VAL A 88 -3.82 -13.55 -10.07
CA VAL A 88 -4.33 -12.18 -10.21
C VAL A 88 -3.88 -11.38 -9.00
N VAL A 89 -3.30 -10.21 -9.23
CA VAL A 89 -2.96 -9.26 -8.16
C VAL A 89 -3.79 -8.00 -8.34
N VAL A 90 -4.45 -7.56 -7.28
CA VAL A 90 -5.17 -6.29 -7.23
C VAL A 90 -4.47 -5.39 -6.21
N HIS A 91 -3.87 -4.31 -6.69
CA HIS A 91 -3.19 -3.33 -5.86
C HIS A 91 -4.14 -2.17 -5.54
N ILE A 92 -4.76 -2.23 -4.40
CA ILE A 92 -5.76 -1.27 -3.91
C ILE A 92 -5.05 -0.03 -3.37
N GLY A 93 -5.45 1.16 -3.86
CA GLY A 93 -4.80 2.42 -3.51
C GLY A 93 -3.36 2.48 -4.03
N CYS A 94 -3.17 2.10 -5.29
CA CYS A 94 -1.86 1.93 -5.91
C CYS A 94 -1.03 3.22 -6.00
N GLY A 95 -1.64 4.39 -5.90
CA GLY A 95 -0.97 5.68 -6.00
C GLY A 95 -0.12 5.80 -7.27
N LEU A 96 1.13 6.24 -7.13
CA LEU A 96 2.14 6.26 -8.19
C LEU A 96 3.25 5.21 -7.93
N ASP A 97 2.88 4.05 -7.37
CA ASP A 97 3.82 2.96 -7.18
C ASP A 97 4.01 2.17 -8.50
N SER A 98 5.26 1.86 -8.83
CA SER A 98 5.69 1.08 -9.99
C SER A 98 5.86 -0.42 -9.65
N ARG A 99 5.11 -0.93 -8.67
CA ARG A 99 5.30 -2.30 -8.15
C ARG A 99 5.21 -3.36 -9.21
N PHE A 100 4.22 -3.27 -10.12
CA PHE A 100 4.13 -4.22 -11.23
C PHE A 100 5.47 -4.40 -11.95
N GLU A 101 6.16 -3.30 -12.30
CA GLU A 101 7.45 -3.36 -13.01
C GLU A 101 8.54 -4.09 -12.18
N ARG A 102 8.44 -4.07 -10.83
CA ARG A 102 9.43 -4.69 -9.94
C ARG A 102 9.17 -6.16 -9.63
N VAL A 103 7.90 -6.61 -9.77
CA VAL A 103 7.49 -7.95 -9.31
C VAL A 103 6.87 -8.82 -10.39
N ASP A 104 6.67 -8.30 -11.62
CA ASP A 104 6.09 -9.06 -12.73
C ASP A 104 6.89 -10.34 -13.00
N ASN A 105 6.19 -11.47 -13.00
CA ASN A 105 6.75 -12.79 -13.30
C ASN A 105 6.50 -13.23 -14.76
N GLY A 106 5.96 -12.34 -15.60
CA GLY A 106 5.62 -12.62 -16.99
C GLY A 106 4.28 -13.35 -17.19
N GLN A 107 3.55 -13.71 -16.14
CA GLN A 107 2.30 -14.49 -16.19
C GLN A 107 1.17 -13.91 -15.35
N VAL A 108 1.49 -13.01 -14.40
CA VAL A 108 0.52 -12.37 -13.51
C VAL A 108 -0.44 -11.48 -14.28
N GLU A 109 -1.71 -11.53 -13.90
CA GLU A 109 -2.73 -10.54 -14.28
C GLU A 109 -2.77 -9.47 -13.19
N TRP A 110 -2.45 -8.22 -13.51
CA TRP A 110 -2.28 -7.17 -12.54
C TRP A 110 -3.28 -6.03 -12.72
N TYR A 111 -3.94 -5.65 -11.63
CA TYR A 111 -4.88 -4.55 -11.58
C TYR A 111 -4.42 -3.50 -10.58
N ASP A 112 -4.15 -2.29 -11.05
CA ASP A 112 -3.92 -1.11 -10.21
C ASP A 112 -5.24 -0.37 -10.03
N LEU A 113 -5.73 -0.33 -8.80
CA LEU A 113 -7.00 0.28 -8.40
C LEU A 113 -6.76 1.53 -7.56
N ASP A 114 -7.28 2.67 -7.99
CA ASP A 114 -7.25 3.92 -7.21
C ASP A 114 -8.36 4.86 -7.70
N LEU A 115 -8.50 6.00 -7.04
CA LEU A 115 -9.43 7.04 -7.43
C LEU A 115 -9.20 7.49 -8.88
N PRO A 116 -10.25 7.92 -9.60
CA PRO A 116 -10.15 8.27 -11.02
C PRO A 116 -9.06 9.30 -11.34
N GLU A 117 -8.88 10.32 -10.46
CA GLU A 117 -7.84 11.33 -10.62
C GLU A 117 -6.42 10.77 -10.46
N VAL A 118 -6.22 9.77 -9.60
CA VAL A 118 -4.92 9.10 -9.43
C VAL A 118 -4.62 8.21 -10.64
N ILE A 119 -5.61 7.47 -11.12
CA ILE A 119 -5.46 6.66 -12.34
C ILE A 119 -5.20 7.51 -13.58
N ALA A 120 -5.80 8.70 -13.67
CA ALA A 120 -5.48 9.65 -14.74
C ALA A 120 -4.00 10.09 -14.69
N LEU A 121 -3.44 10.34 -13.48
CA LEU A 121 -2.01 10.61 -13.31
C LEU A 121 -1.14 9.41 -13.70
N ARG A 122 -1.53 8.20 -13.33
CA ARG A 122 -0.80 6.98 -13.72
C ARG A 122 -0.73 6.84 -15.24
N ARG A 123 -1.87 6.97 -15.92
CA ARG A 123 -1.91 6.93 -17.41
C ARG A 123 -1.00 7.96 -18.04
N LYS A 124 -0.96 9.15 -17.47
CA LYS A 124 -0.14 10.26 -17.98
C LYS A 124 1.36 10.03 -17.80
N PHE A 125 1.79 9.50 -16.65
CA PHE A 125 3.19 9.51 -16.25
C PHE A 125 3.84 8.12 -16.19
N ILE A 126 3.10 7.07 -15.84
CA ILE A 126 3.64 5.71 -15.74
C ILE A 126 3.45 4.96 -17.07
N GLY A 127 2.35 5.21 -17.74
CA GLY A 127 2.02 4.57 -19.00
C GLY A 127 0.66 3.90 -18.98
N GLY A 128 0.30 3.37 -20.13
CA GLY A 128 -0.99 2.74 -20.36
C GLY A 128 -1.03 1.26 -19.95
N GLU A 129 -2.18 0.68 -20.19
CA GLU A 129 -2.50 -0.72 -19.96
C GLU A 129 -1.80 -1.63 -20.98
N SER A 130 -1.67 -2.90 -20.64
CA SER A 130 -1.20 -3.96 -21.51
C SER A 130 -2.14 -5.16 -21.42
N GLU A 131 -1.83 -6.26 -22.09
CA GLU A 131 -2.62 -7.49 -22.00
C GLU A 131 -2.79 -8.03 -20.58
N ARG A 132 -1.79 -7.78 -19.70
CA ARG A 132 -1.72 -8.28 -18.32
C ARG A 132 -1.70 -7.19 -17.24
N TYR A 133 -1.75 -5.93 -17.65
CA TYR A 133 -1.69 -4.79 -16.73
C TYR A 133 -2.84 -3.83 -16.98
N HIS A 134 -3.69 -3.64 -15.97
CA HIS A 134 -4.94 -2.91 -16.06
C HIS A 134 -5.05 -1.79 -15.02
N LEU A 135 -5.74 -0.72 -15.36
CA LEU A 135 -5.94 0.46 -14.52
C LEU A 135 -7.43 0.67 -14.24
N LEU A 136 -7.83 0.55 -12.97
CA LEU A 136 -9.20 0.69 -12.51
C LEU A 136 -9.38 2.01 -11.74
N GLY A 137 -10.07 2.98 -12.34
CA GLY A 137 -10.32 4.31 -11.78
C GLY A 137 -11.65 4.36 -11.04
N CYS A 138 -11.72 3.82 -9.83
CA CYS A 138 -12.91 3.88 -8.97
C CYS A 138 -12.53 3.71 -7.49
N SER A 139 -13.50 3.94 -6.61
CA SER A 139 -13.30 3.67 -5.18
C SER A 139 -13.15 2.16 -4.93
N ALA A 140 -12.28 1.78 -3.98
CA ALA A 140 -12.17 0.40 -3.52
C ALA A 140 -13.48 -0.16 -2.92
N PHE A 141 -14.41 0.71 -2.56
CA PHE A 141 -15.73 0.35 -2.01
C PHE A 141 -16.84 0.25 -3.07
N ASP A 142 -16.55 0.59 -4.33
CA ASP A 142 -17.49 0.39 -5.43
C ASP A 142 -17.47 -1.08 -5.86
N SER A 143 -18.63 -1.63 -6.23
CA SER A 143 -18.72 -3.00 -6.72
C SER A 143 -18.22 -3.18 -8.17
N ALA A 144 -18.17 -2.10 -8.96
CA ALA A 144 -17.88 -2.16 -10.39
C ALA A 144 -16.52 -2.79 -10.72
N TRP A 145 -15.48 -2.57 -9.92
CA TRP A 145 -14.16 -3.18 -10.15
C TRP A 145 -14.14 -4.69 -9.86
N LEU A 146 -15.00 -5.16 -8.94
CA LEU A 146 -15.13 -6.60 -8.64
C LEU A 146 -15.57 -7.36 -9.89
N ASP A 147 -16.50 -6.80 -10.67
CA ASP A 147 -16.97 -7.39 -11.92
C ASP A 147 -15.82 -7.48 -12.94
N ALA A 148 -15.00 -6.43 -13.04
CA ALA A 148 -13.86 -6.41 -13.97
C ALA A 148 -12.84 -7.51 -13.67
N VAL A 149 -12.53 -7.78 -12.39
CA VAL A 149 -11.57 -8.83 -12.01
C VAL A 149 -12.19 -10.22 -11.91
N SER A 150 -13.53 -10.31 -11.81
CA SER A 150 -14.27 -11.58 -11.69
C SER A 150 -14.15 -12.50 -12.89
N ALA A 151 -13.74 -11.96 -14.06
CA ALA A 151 -13.43 -12.79 -15.23
C ALA A 151 -12.34 -13.85 -14.93
N HIS A 152 -11.48 -13.57 -13.96
CA HIS A 152 -10.37 -14.43 -13.53
C HIS A 152 -10.61 -15.17 -12.22
N ARG A 153 -11.85 -15.23 -11.69
CA ARG A 153 -12.19 -15.78 -10.36
C ARG A 153 -11.74 -17.23 -10.10
N GLN A 154 -11.38 -17.96 -11.12
CA GLN A 154 -10.84 -19.32 -11.01
C GLN A 154 -9.33 -19.33 -10.70
N ARG A 155 -8.66 -18.20 -10.85
CA ARG A 155 -7.23 -18.03 -10.57
C ARG A 155 -7.01 -17.65 -9.10
N PRO A 156 -5.83 -17.90 -8.53
CA PRO A 156 -5.48 -17.41 -7.19
C PRO A 156 -5.42 -15.88 -7.16
N PHE A 157 -5.95 -15.27 -6.11
CA PHE A 157 -5.94 -13.80 -5.92
C PHE A 157 -5.04 -13.36 -4.78
N LEU A 158 -4.31 -12.28 -5.01
CA LEU A 158 -3.64 -11.50 -3.98
C LEU A 158 -4.14 -10.05 -4.03
N PHE A 159 -4.64 -9.56 -2.90
CA PHE A 159 -4.98 -8.15 -2.70
C PHE A 159 -3.87 -7.48 -1.90
N LEU A 160 -3.37 -6.34 -2.41
CA LEU A 160 -2.38 -5.52 -1.74
C LEU A 160 -3.00 -4.16 -1.41
N ALA A 161 -2.89 -3.70 -0.16
CA ALA A 161 -3.37 -2.38 0.26
C ALA A 161 -2.30 -1.69 1.12
N GLU A 162 -1.33 -1.03 0.47
CA GLU A 162 -0.22 -0.35 1.13
C GLU A 162 -0.56 1.11 1.41
N GLY A 163 -0.56 1.50 2.70
CA GLY A 163 -0.79 2.88 3.11
C GLY A 163 -2.22 3.36 2.86
N VAL A 164 -3.21 2.48 2.95
CA VAL A 164 -4.59 2.73 2.51
C VAL A 164 -5.59 2.63 3.65
N PHE A 165 -5.63 1.52 4.37
CA PHE A 165 -6.73 1.21 5.30
C PHE A 165 -6.81 2.19 6.48
N MET A 166 -5.71 2.78 6.90
CA MET A 166 -5.70 3.76 7.99
C MET A 166 -6.56 5.01 7.72
N TYR A 167 -6.92 5.29 6.48
CA TYR A 167 -7.74 6.46 6.11
C TYR A 167 -9.25 6.21 6.15
N PHE A 168 -9.69 4.97 6.42
CA PHE A 168 -11.09 4.58 6.39
C PHE A 168 -11.59 4.16 7.78
N GLU A 169 -12.89 4.18 7.95
CA GLU A 169 -13.54 3.68 9.16
C GLU A 169 -13.53 2.14 9.18
N GLU A 170 -13.46 1.54 10.37
CA GLU A 170 -13.42 0.08 10.54
C GLU A 170 -14.57 -0.64 9.81
N ALA A 171 -15.78 -0.07 9.84
CA ALA A 171 -16.93 -0.64 9.17
C ALA A 171 -16.75 -0.75 7.65
N GLN A 172 -16.10 0.24 7.03
CA GLN A 172 -15.81 0.24 5.60
C GLN A 172 -14.77 -0.83 5.26
N ILE A 173 -13.68 -0.91 6.04
CA ILE A 173 -12.62 -1.91 5.86
C ILE A 173 -13.18 -3.31 6.04
N ARG A 174 -13.97 -3.52 7.10
CA ARG A 174 -14.63 -4.80 7.37
C ARG A 174 -15.53 -5.21 6.21
N SER A 175 -16.36 -4.31 5.72
CA SER A 175 -17.23 -4.56 4.57
C SER A 175 -16.42 -4.98 3.34
N LEU A 176 -15.33 -4.27 3.03
CA LEU A 176 -14.44 -4.62 1.91
C LEU A 176 -13.84 -6.01 2.10
N VAL A 177 -13.23 -6.29 3.26
CA VAL A 177 -12.59 -7.59 3.54
C VAL A 177 -13.58 -8.75 3.42
N LEU A 178 -14.79 -8.59 3.94
CA LEU A 178 -15.84 -9.60 3.82
C LEU A 178 -16.31 -9.78 2.36
N THR A 179 -16.43 -8.68 1.62
CA THR A 179 -16.74 -8.72 0.19
C THR A 179 -15.66 -9.47 -0.60
N LEU A 180 -14.37 -9.20 -0.35
CA LEU A 180 -13.26 -9.92 -0.99
C LEU A 180 -13.30 -11.41 -0.67
N ARG A 181 -13.52 -11.77 0.59
CA ARG A 181 -13.65 -13.17 1.03
C ARG A 181 -14.77 -13.91 0.30
N ASP A 182 -15.92 -13.25 0.16
CA ASP A 182 -17.12 -13.89 -0.40
C ASP A 182 -17.05 -14.03 -1.94
N HIS A 183 -16.38 -13.09 -2.62
CA HIS A 183 -16.21 -13.12 -4.07
C HIS A 183 -15.01 -13.94 -4.54
N PHE A 184 -13.92 -13.96 -3.75
CA PHE A 184 -12.65 -14.58 -4.10
C PHE A 184 -12.20 -15.56 -3.00
N PRO A 185 -12.85 -16.73 -2.90
CA PRO A 185 -12.50 -17.71 -1.86
C PRO A 185 -11.04 -18.15 -2.01
N ASP A 186 -10.37 -18.27 -0.85
CA ASP A 186 -8.95 -18.60 -0.74
C ASP A 186 -7.97 -17.53 -1.27
N ALA A 187 -8.45 -16.30 -1.48
CA ALA A 187 -7.58 -15.17 -1.77
C ALA A 187 -6.67 -14.85 -0.59
N GLU A 188 -5.53 -14.21 -0.89
CA GLU A 188 -4.66 -13.65 0.13
C GLU A 188 -4.79 -12.12 0.14
N LEU A 189 -4.70 -11.49 1.33
CA LEU A 189 -4.74 -10.06 1.53
C LEU A 189 -3.53 -9.61 2.34
N VAL A 190 -2.77 -8.66 1.81
CA VAL A 190 -1.67 -8.00 2.51
C VAL A 190 -1.96 -6.52 2.66
N PHE A 191 -1.91 -6.02 3.88
CA PHE A 191 -2.07 -4.59 4.16
C PHE A 191 -1.22 -4.17 5.36
N ASP A 192 -0.93 -2.87 5.47
CA ASP A 192 -0.31 -2.30 6.66
C ASP A 192 -1.32 -1.53 7.50
N ALA A 193 -1.10 -1.56 8.80
CA ALA A 193 -1.89 -0.78 9.75
C ALA A 193 -1.03 -0.23 10.89
N PHE A 194 -1.42 0.95 11.34
CA PHE A 194 -0.92 1.52 12.57
C PHE A 194 -1.63 0.93 13.78
N SER A 195 -0.95 0.92 14.94
CA SER A 195 -1.67 0.68 16.19
C SER A 195 -2.60 1.84 16.52
N PRO A 196 -3.70 1.62 17.27
CA PRO A 196 -4.59 2.70 17.69
C PRO A 196 -3.88 3.82 18.46
N PHE A 197 -2.78 3.48 19.14
CA PHE A 197 -1.92 4.46 19.83
C PHE A 197 -1.24 5.40 18.81
N LEU A 198 -0.66 4.83 17.75
CA LEU A 198 0.03 5.63 16.73
C LEU A 198 -0.95 6.49 15.94
N VAL A 199 -2.12 5.97 15.60
CA VAL A 199 -3.20 6.74 14.95
C VAL A 199 -3.54 8.00 15.74
N ARG A 200 -3.68 7.89 17.07
CA ARG A 200 -3.95 9.04 17.92
C ARG A 200 -2.76 10.01 17.99
N ALA A 201 -1.55 9.46 18.13
CA ALA A 201 -0.32 10.26 18.24
C ALA A 201 -0.03 11.05 16.95
N ASP A 202 -0.19 10.44 15.78
CA ASP A 202 0.10 11.09 14.49
C ASP A 202 -0.96 12.12 14.11
N ASN A 203 -2.24 11.86 14.42
CA ASN A 203 -3.28 12.87 14.26
C ASN A 203 -3.04 14.09 15.18
N PHE A 204 -2.44 13.90 16.34
CA PHE A 204 -2.06 14.99 17.23
C PHE A 204 -0.82 15.76 16.75
N ARG A 205 0.19 15.05 16.16
CA ARG A 205 1.43 15.65 15.65
C ARG A 205 1.24 16.47 14.37
N MET A 206 0.08 16.41 13.75
CA MET A 206 -0.30 17.22 12.57
C MET A 206 0.58 17.05 11.32
N SER A 207 1.43 16.03 11.24
CA SER A 207 2.30 15.84 10.07
C SER A 207 1.51 15.54 8.79
N ILE A 208 0.47 14.72 8.88
CA ILE A 208 -0.40 14.32 7.75
C ILE A 208 -1.56 15.30 7.56
N THR A 209 -2.04 15.92 8.64
CA THR A 209 -3.12 16.93 8.57
C THR A 209 -2.73 18.15 7.74
N LYS A 210 -1.42 18.45 7.57
CA LYS A 210 -0.95 19.48 6.64
C LYS A 210 -1.32 19.19 5.18
N PHE A 211 -1.55 17.94 4.82
CA PHE A 211 -2.04 17.50 3.51
C PHE A 211 -3.55 17.33 3.47
N GLY A 212 -4.27 17.65 4.57
CA GLY A 212 -5.71 17.45 4.68
C GLY A 212 -6.14 16.00 4.87
N ALA A 213 -5.22 15.11 5.25
CA ALA A 213 -5.49 13.71 5.54
C ALA A 213 -5.59 13.47 7.06
N ARG A 214 -6.37 12.47 7.45
CA ARG A 214 -6.50 12.01 8.84
C ARG A 214 -6.50 10.49 8.87
N TYR A 215 -5.94 9.90 9.91
CA TYR A 215 -6.07 8.48 10.19
C TYR A 215 -7.34 8.24 11.02
N HIS A 216 -8.13 7.28 10.59
CA HIS A 216 -9.39 6.90 11.24
C HIS A 216 -9.26 5.55 11.96
N TRP A 217 -8.54 4.60 11.35
CA TRP A 217 -8.46 3.24 11.84
C TRP A 217 -7.03 2.80 12.17
N GLY A 218 -6.93 1.93 13.16
CA GLY A 218 -5.70 1.25 13.55
C GLY A 218 -5.98 -0.12 14.14
N LEU A 219 -5.07 -1.06 13.91
CA LEU A 219 -5.19 -2.45 14.33
C LEU A 219 -4.26 -2.73 15.52
N LYS A 220 -4.79 -3.30 16.59
CA LYS A 220 -4.01 -3.64 17.78
C LYS A 220 -3.29 -4.98 17.62
N ARG A 221 -3.97 -5.98 17.03
CA ARG A 221 -3.45 -7.33 16.77
C ARG A 221 -4.09 -7.88 15.50
N GLY A 222 -3.31 -8.58 14.67
CA GLY A 222 -3.84 -9.21 13.44
C GLY A 222 -5.03 -10.14 13.71
N GLN A 223 -5.01 -10.89 14.82
CA GLN A 223 -6.09 -11.82 15.18
C GLN A 223 -7.47 -11.15 15.34
N GLU A 224 -7.55 -9.82 15.48
CA GLU A 224 -8.84 -9.12 15.55
C GLU A 224 -9.65 -9.25 14.26
N LEU A 225 -8.97 -9.34 13.10
CA LEU A 225 -9.65 -9.54 11.81
C LEU A 225 -10.29 -10.93 11.70
N GLU A 226 -9.71 -11.93 12.33
CA GLU A 226 -10.27 -13.30 12.33
C GLU A 226 -11.68 -13.33 12.94
N ASN A 227 -11.98 -12.38 13.84
CA ASN A 227 -13.30 -12.24 14.45
C ASN A 227 -14.31 -11.51 13.54
N TRP A 228 -13.89 -10.96 12.39
CA TRP A 228 -14.82 -10.26 11.49
C TRP A 228 -15.71 -11.22 10.71
N GLY A 229 -15.25 -12.48 10.50
CA GLY A 229 -16.04 -13.51 9.86
C GLY A 229 -15.27 -14.82 9.68
N GLY A 230 -15.99 -15.92 9.56
CA GLY A 230 -15.37 -17.25 9.36
C GLY A 230 -14.50 -17.29 8.10
N GLY A 231 -13.43 -18.08 8.15
CA GLY A 231 -12.49 -18.29 7.04
C GLY A 231 -11.37 -17.25 6.94
N ILE A 232 -11.42 -16.13 7.66
CA ILE A 232 -10.32 -15.18 7.72
C ILE A 232 -9.26 -15.72 8.67
N ARG A 233 -8.01 -15.87 8.20
CA ARG A 233 -6.91 -16.42 8.97
C ARG A 233 -5.64 -15.59 8.79
N LEU A 234 -5.01 -15.17 9.87
CA LEU A 234 -3.70 -14.53 9.85
C LEU A 234 -2.64 -15.58 9.46
N LEU A 235 -1.91 -15.30 8.37
CA LEU A 235 -0.82 -16.16 7.88
C LEU A 235 0.52 -15.68 8.43
N ASP A 236 0.75 -14.36 8.40
CA ASP A 236 2.01 -13.74 8.80
C ASP A 236 1.80 -12.30 9.25
N GLU A 237 2.65 -11.81 10.12
CA GLU A 237 2.76 -10.38 10.46
C GLU A 237 4.24 -9.97 10.48
N TRP A 238 4.55 -8.84 9.86
CA TRP A 238 5.89 -8.31 9.82
C TRP A 238 5.97 -6.93 10.50
N GLY A 239 7.06 -6.72 11.23
CA GLY A 239 7.36 -5.45 11.91
C GLY A 239 8.69 -4.86 11.45
N TYR A 240 8.80 -3.55 11.50
CA TYR A 240 9.97 -2.82 10.98
C TYR A 240 11.30 -3.15 11.69
N PHE A 241 11.24 -3.72 12.89
CA PHE A 241 12.42 -4.16 13.63
C PHE A 241 12.77 -5.63 13.38
N ASP A 242 11.98 -6.36 12.59
CA ASP A 242 12.22 -7.76 12.25
C ASP A 242 13.37 -7.88 11.24
N ARG A 243 13.54 -6.87 10.38
CA ARG A 243 14.69 -6.74 9.49
C ARG A 243 15.79 -5.89 10.11
N PRO A 244 17.05 -6.36 10.18
CA PRO A 244 18.15 -5.52 10.59
C PRO A 244 18.46 -4.47 9.51
N GLU A 245 18.25 -3.21 9.85
CA GLU A 245 18.58 -2.06 9.00
C GLU A 245 19.52 -1.13 9.77
N PRO A 246 20.77 -0.91 9.28
CA PRO A 246 21.74 -0.09 9.98
C PRO A 246 21.27 1.34 10.26
N ARG A 247 20.50 1.95 9.34
CA ARG A 247 19.96 3.31 9.50
C ARG A 247 18.91 3.41 10.62
N LEU A 248 18.33 2.28 11.06
CA LEU A 248 17.40 2.18 12.18
C LEU A 248 18.07 1.68 13.46
N ALA A 249 19.39 1.46 13.47
CA ALA A 249 20.10 0.88 14.63
C ALA A 249 19.87 1.68 15.93
N HIS A 250 19.83 3.01 15.84
CA HIS A 250 19.65 3.91 16.97
C HIS A 250 18.27 3.82 17.66
N ILE A 251 17.25 3.31 16.94
CA ILE A 251 15.90 3.11 17.49
C ILE A 251 15.54 1.63 17.65
N ARG A 252 16.45 0.70 17.35
CA ARG A 252 16.17 -0.75 17.38
C ARG A 252 15.82 -1.26 18.78
N TRP A 253 16.21 -0.56 19.85
CA TRP A 253 15.80 -0.85 21.21
C TRP A 253 14.27 -0.80 21.41
N MET A 254 13.54 -0.04 20.55
CA MET A 254 12.08 0.08 20.60
C MET A 254 11.38 -1.27 20.40
N ARG A 255 12.03 -2.24 19.75
CA ARG A 255 11.50 -3.62 19.59
C ARG A 255 11.22 -4.33 20.93
N HIS A 256 11.88 -3.92 21.99
CA HIS A 256 11.71 -4.50 23.31
C HIS A 256 10.54 -3.88 24.09
N ILE A 257 9.93 -2.82 23.57
CA ILE A 257 8.75 -2.18 24.14
C ILE A 257 7.54 -2.59 23.32
N PRO A 258 6.63 -3.46 23.81
CA PRO A 258 5.53 -4.03 23.01
C PRO A 258 4.66 -2.99 22.29
N LEU A 259 4.42 -1.84 22.92
CA LEU A 259 3.63 -0.74 22.34
C LEU A 259 4.31 -0.14 21.09
N LEU A 260 5.63 0.03 21.13
CA LEU A 260 6.41 0.61 20.04
C LEU A 260 6.72 -0.43 18.95
N ALA A 261 7.02 -1.66 19.36
CA ALA A 261 7.26 -2.77 18.44
C ALA A 261 6.05 -3.09 17.55
N ARG A 262 4.86 -2.78 18.04
CA ARG A 262 3.59 -3.00 17.33
C ARG A 262 2.99 -1.71 16.76
N ALA A 263 3.73 -0.61 16.79
CA ALA A 263 3.20 0.68 16.36
C ALA A 263 2.77 0.70 14.89
N LEU A 264 3.49 -0.02 14.05
CA LEU A 264 3.23 -0.15 12.62
C LEU A 264 3.61 -1.58 12.18
N ARG A 265 2.69 -2.28 11.52
CA ARG A 265 2.90 -3.65 11.03
C ARG A 265 2.27 -3.86 9.67
N ILE A 266 2.82 -4.81 8.94
CA ILE A 266 2.21 -5.40 7.75
C ILE A 266 1.60 -6.74 8.17
N TYR A 267 0.40 -6.99 7.72
CA TYR A 267 -0.37 -8.18 8.00
C TYR A 267 -0.68 -8.92 6.72
N HIS A 268 -0.57 -10.24 6.75
CA HIS A 268 -0.87 -11.13 5.65
C HIS A 268 -1.94 -12.12 6.08
N PHE A 269 -3.07 -12.11 5.38
CA PHE A 269 -4.24 -12.93 5.68
C PHE A 269 -4.59 -13.84 4.51
N GLN A 270 -5.16 -15.00 4.83
CA GLN A 270 -5.96 -15.78 3.92
C GLN A 270 -7.44 -15.45 4.13
N LEU A 271 -8.16 -15.29 3.04
CA LEU A 271 -9.60 -15.03 3.00
C LEU A 271 -10.31 -16.31 2.50
N GLY A 272 -10.41 -17.32 3.38
CA GLY A 272 -11.09 -18.56 3.06
C GLY A 272 -12.61 -18.43 3.11
N LYS A 273 -13.33 -19.43 2.58
CA LYS A 273 -14.79 -19.50 2.73
C LYS A 273 -15.16 -19.55 4.19
N ALA A 274 -16.25 -18.86 4.57
CA ALA A 274 -16.88 -19.08 5.85
C ALA A 274 -17.25 -20.56 5.95
N ALA A 275 -16.84 -21.23 7.02
CA ALA A 275 -17.35 -22.59 7.31
C ALA A 275 -18.88 -22.45 7.44
N GLY A 276 -19.61 -23.15 6.56
CA GLY A 276 -21.06 -23.20 6.56
C GLY A 276 -21.61 -23.85 7.83
#